data_a4867b7642bf1bf378a7d57016a88b23
#
_entry.id   a4867b7642bf1bf378a7d57016a88b23
#
_cell.length_a   1.000
_cell.length_b   1.000
_cell.length_c   1.000
_cell.angle_alpha   90.00
_cell.angle_beta   90.00
_cell.angle_gamma   90.00
#
_symmetry.space_group_name_H-M   'P 1'
#
loop_
_entity.id
_entity.type
_entity.pdbx_description
1 polymer ?
#
loop_
_entity_poly.entity_id
_entity_poly.type
_entity_poly.pdbx_seq_one_letter_code
_entity_poly.pdbx_strand_id
1 'polypeptide(L)'
;MIISVSQRSISCENFLDRVEKIAKGQPDFFILREKDMSNNDYENLARECFDICNKYKTKFSINSNIDCAKKIGIKNIHLPFNILCENYSNLSCFDNIGVSVHSVDEAVKAESMGATYIIAGHIYNTDCKKGLEGRGFLYLENICKSVNIPVCGIGGITKERISDVISTGAEGIAIMSQFMKCENPLDRIMEYKNIINKSKII
;
A
#
# COMPACT_ATOMS: atom_id res chain seq x y z
N MET A 1 9.30 0.30 6.00
CA MET A 1 8.12 -0.49 5.56
C MET A 1 8.02 -0.51 4.04
N ILE A 2 7.65 -1.65 3.43
CA ILE A 2 7.35 -1.77 2.00
C ILE A 2 5.93 -2.31 1.82
N ILE A 3 5.13 -1.60 1.06
CA ILE A 3 3.75 -2.00 0.72
C ILE A 3 3.67 -2.24 -0.78
N SER A 4 3.25 -3.43 -1.19
CA SER A 4 2.93 -3.73 -2.58
C SER A 4 1.44 -3.51 -2.84
N VAL A 5 1.09 -2.75 -3.87
CA VAL A 5 -0.31 -2.54 -4.29
C VAL A 5 -0.53 -3.20 -5.64
N SER A 6 -1.57 -4.00 -5.76
CA SER A 6 -1.87 -4.68 -7.01
C SER A 6 -2.53 -3.79 -8.06
N GLN A 7 -2.33 -4.17 -9.30
CA GLN A 7 -3.11 -3.77 -10.47
C GLN A 7 -2.95 -4.87 -11.53
N ARG A 8 -3.90 -5.77 -11.61
CA ARG A 8 -3.88 -6.95 -12.48
C ARG A 8 -3.65 -6.61 -13.95
N SER A 9 -4.30 -5.55 -14.44
CA SER A 9 -4.26 -5.14 -15.85
C SER A 9 -2.88 -4.74 -16.38
N ILE A 10 -1.90 -4.50 -15.49
CA ILE A 10 -0.52 -4.15 -15.89
C ILE A 10 0.50 -5.24 -15.57
N SER A 11 0.05 -6.40 -15.09
CA SER A 11 0.94 -7.54 -14.89
C SER A 11 1.47 -8.05 -16.23
N CYS A 12 2.77 -8.32 -16.29
CA CYS A 12 3.42 -8.85 -17.50
C CYS A 12 3.37 -10.39 -17.60
N GLU A 13 2.75 -11.05 -16.63
CA GLU A 13 2.59 -12.50 -16.56
C GLU A 13 1.26 -12.87 -15.90
N ASN A 14 0.98 -14.15 -15.66
CA ASN A 14 -0.18 -14.57 -14.89
C ASN A 14 -0.19 -13.83 -13.54
N PHE A 15 -1.35 -13.32 -13.14
CA PHE A 15 -1.45 -12.45 -11.97
C PHE A 15 -1.11 -13.18 -10.66
N LEU A 16 -1.56 -14.42 -10.48
CA LEU A 16 -1.26 -15.19 -9.27
C LEU A 16 0.22 -15.57 -9.18
N ASP A 17 0.87 -15.86 -10.31
CA ASP A 17 2.33 -16.07 -10.36
C ASP A 17 3.07 -14.78 -9.95
N ARG A 18 2.57 -13.62 -10.39
CA ARG A 18 3.11 -12.32 -9.96
C ARG A 18 2.93 -12.09 -8.47
N VAL A 19 1.75 -12.38 -7.93
CA VAL A 19 1.48 -12.29 -6.49
C VAL A 19 2.43 -13.18 -5.70
N GLU A 20 2.67 -14.42 -6.17
CA GLU A 20 3.60 -15.35 -5.51
C GLU A 20 5.04 -14.82 -5.51
N LYS A 21 5.52 -14.31 -6.64
CA LYS A 21 6.87 -13.72 -6.73
C LYS A 21 7.02 -12.50 -5.79
N ILE A 22 5.99 -11.65 -5.69
CA ILE A 22 5.98 -10.51 -4.78
C ILE A 22 5.96 -11.00 -3.32
N ALA A 23 5.09 -11.96 -2.99
CA ALA A 23 4.96 -12.49 -1.64
C ALA A 23 6.26 -13.17 -1.15
N LYS A 24 7.01 -13.85 -2.03
CA LYS A 24 8.37 -14.37 -1.74
C LYS A 24 9.35 -13.29 -1.28
N GLY A 25 9.20 -12.07 -1.79
CA GLY A 25 9.99 -10.90 -1.35
C GLY A 25 9.60 -10.39 0.03
N GLN A 26 8.50 -10.89 0.59
CA GLN A 26 7.99 -10.52 1.91
C GLN A 26 7.86 -9.00 2.11
N PRO A 27 7.13 -8.26 1.26
CA PRO A 27 6.75 -6.90 1.62
C PRO A 27 5.94 -6.93 2.92
N ASP A 28 5.91 -5.83 3.66
CA ASP A 28 5.13 -5.75 4.92
C ASP A 28 3.65 -5.95 4.66
N PHE A 29 3.14 -5.43 3.53
CA PHE A 29 1.78 -5.67 3.07
C PHE A 29 1.73 -5.91 1.57
N PHE A 30 0.83 -6.82 1.16
CA PHE A 30 0.31 -6.90 -0.19
C PHE A 30 -1.15 -6.46 -0.17
N ILE A 31 -1.48 -5.36 -0.85
CA ILE A 31 -2.83 -4.79 -0.94
C ILE A 31 -3.46 -5.22 -2.27
N LEU A 32 -4.52 -6.00 -2.23
CA LEU A 32 -5.31 -6.36 -3.42
C LEU A 32 -6.25 -5.21 -3.79
N ARG A 33 -5.97 -4.54 -4.91
CA ARG A 33 -6.71 -3.38 -5.41
C ARG A 33 -7.08 -3.57 -6.87
N GLU A 34 -8.20 -4.23 -7.10
CA GLU A 34 -8.78 -4.47 -8.43
C GLU A 34 -10.18 -3.83 -8.47
N LYS A 35 -10.38 -2.82 -9.34
CA LYS A 35 -11.59 -2.01 -9.37
C LYS A 35 -12.59 -2.42 -10.45
N ASP A 36 -12.16 -3.29 -11.35
CA ASP A 36 -12.85 -3.68 -12.58
C ASP A 36 -13.47 -5.09 -12.50
N MET A 37 -13.61 -5.62 -11.28
CA MET A 37 -14.12 -6.97 -11.06
C MET A 37 -15.52 -6.97 -10.44
N SER A 38 -16.29 -8.01 -10.72
CA SER A 38 -17.52 -8.30 -9.98
C SER A 38 -17.16 -8.67 -8.53
N ASN A 39 -18.10 -8.49 -7.59
CA ASN A 39 -17.85 -8.86 -6.19
C ASN A 39 -17.48 -10.34 -6.02
N ASN A 40 -18.11 -11.22 -6.79
CA ASN A 40 -17.85 -12.67 -6.70
C ASN A 40 -16.46 -13.04 -7.24
N ASP A 41 -16.08 -12.49 -8.39
CA ASP A 41 -14.73 -12.71 -8.96
C ASP A 41 -13.66 -12.13 -8.06
N TYR A 42 -13.90 -10.93 -7.48
CA TYR A 42 -12.99 -10.32 -6.52
C TYR A 42 -12.80 -11.18 -5.27
N GLU A 43 -13.88 -11.74 -4.72
CA GLU A 43 -13.81 -12.62 -3.55
C GLU A 43 -12.99 -13.89 -3.84
N ASN A 44 -13.22 -14.53 -4.99
CA ASN A 44 -12.46 -15.71 -5.38
C ASN A 44 -10.96 -15.37 -5.51
N LEU A 45 -10.63 -14.31 -6.23
CA LEU A 45 -9.25 -13.85 -6.38
C LEU A 45 -8.62 -13.48 -5.03
N ALA A 46 -9.37 -12.85 -4.13
CA ALA A 46 -8.89 -12.47 -2.81
C ALA A 46 -8.51 -13.70 -1.96
N ARG A 47 -9.26 -14.78 -2.03
CA ARG A 47 -8.94 -16.05 -1.35
C ARG A 47 -7.63 -16.64 -1.86
N GLU A 48 -7.46 -16.74 -3.19
CA GLU A 48 -6.24 -17.26 -3.81
C GLU A 48 -5.02 -16.39 -3.44
N CYS A 49 -5.14 -15.06 -3.50
CA CYS A 49 -4.07 -14.16 -3.10
C CYS A 49 -3.74 -14.26 -1.60
N PHE A 50 -4.75 -14.44 -0.75
CA PHE A 50 -4.58 -14.61 0.68
C PHE A 50 -3.79 -15.87 1.00
N ASP A 51 -4.12 -17.00 0.39
CA ASP A 51 -3.43 -18.28 0.57
C ASP A 51 -1.96 -18.17 0.14
N ILE A 52 -1.70 -17.52 -1.00
CA ILE A 52 -0.33 -17.26 -1.47
C ILE A 52 0.44 -16.38 -0.47
N CYS A 53 -0.15 -15.27 -0.02
CA CYS A 53 0.51 -14.37 0.92
C CYS A 53 0.81 -15.07 2.26
N ASN A 54 -0.11 -15.86 2.79
CA ASN A 54 0.08 -16.65 4.02
C ASN A 54 1.23 -17.64 3.92
N LYS A 55 1.34 -18.34 2.78
CA LYS A 55 2.46 -19.28 2.51
C LYS A 55 3.83 -18.62 2.71
N TYR A 56 3.96 -17.33 2.37
CA TYR A 56 5.21 -16.57 2.46
C TYR A 56 5.26 -15.58 3.63
N LYS A 57 4.28 -15.62 4.54
CA LYS A 57 4.18 -14.72 5.72
C LYS A 57 4.12 -13.22 5.36
N THR A 58 3.60 -12.90 4.19
CA THR A 58 3.30 -11.53 3.77
C THR A 58 1.90 -11.16 4.27
N LYS A 59 1.75 -10.03 4.97
CA LYS A 59 0.42 -9.57 5.39
C LYS A 59 -0.42 -9.22 4.15
N PHE A 60 -1.55 -9.89 4.01
CA PHE A 60 -2.51 -9.62 2.93
C PHE A 60 -3.56 -8.63 3.39
N SER A 61 -3.86 -7.63 2.56
CA SER A 61 -4.87 -6.59 2.83
C SER A 61 -5.80 -6.43 1.64
N ILE A 62 -7.09 -6.26 1.91
CA ILE A 62 -8.10 -5.94 0.89
C ILE A 62 -8.26 -4.43 0.81
N ASN A 63 -8.35 -3.90 -0.43
CA ASN A 63 -8.65 -2.50 -0.66
C ASN A 63 -10.16 -2.27 -0.78
N SER A 64 -10.70 -1.37 0.04
CA SER A 64 -12.08 -0.82 -0.01
C SER A 64 -13.24 -1.80 0.27
N ASN A 65 -13.11 -3.09 -0.03
CA ASN A 65 -14.21 -4.05 0.09
C ASN A 65 -14.28 -4.65 1.50
N ILE A 66 -14.92 -3.91 2.42
CA ILE A 66 -15.05 -4.28 3.85
C ILE A 66 -15.82 -5.59 3.99
N ASP A 67 -16.92 -5.75 3.26
CA ASP A 67 -17.77 -6.94 3.36
C ASP A 67 -17.03 -8.20 2.90
N CYS A 68 -16.31 -8.12 1.79
CA CYS A 68 -15.47 -9.22 1.33
C CYS A 68 -14.39 -9.56 2.37
N ALA A 69 -13.70 -8.57 2.94
CA ALA A 69 -12.69 -8.79 3.96
C ALA A 69 -13.26 -9.51 5.19
N LYS A 70 -14.42 -9.08 5.67
CA LYS A 70 -15.14 -9.73 6.79
C LYS A 70 -15.56 -11.16 6.45
N LYS A 71 -16.16 -11.36 5.26
CA LYS A 71 -16.67 -12.66 4.82
C LYS A 71 -15.59 -13.73 4.73
N ILE A 72 -14.38 -13.36 4.27
CA ILE A 72 -13.26 -14.30 4.14
C ILE A 72 -12.29 -14.28 5.35
N GLY A 73 -12.58 -13.48 6.37
CA GLY A 73 -11.82 -13.46 7.63
C GLY A 73 -10.48 -12.72 7.55
N ILE A 74 -10.28 -11.84 6.57
CA ILE A 74 -9.07 -11.01 6.44
C ILE A 74 -9.04 -9.97 7.55
N LYS A 75 -7.89 -9.86 8.24
CA LYS A 75 -7.69 -8.95 9.38
C LYS A 75 -7.05 -7.61 9.01
N ASN A 76 -6.68 -7.42 7.76
CA ASN A 76 -6.06 -6.18 7.29
C ASN A 76 -6.90 -5.56 6.17
N ILE A 77 -7.17 -4.26 6.29
CA ILE A 77 -7.92 -3.51 5.28
C ILE A 77 -7.19 -2.22 4.91
N HIS A 78 -7.31 -1.80 3.67
CA HIS A 78 -6.81 -0.50 3.20
C HIS A 78 -7.95 0.30 2.57
N LEU A 79 -8.18 1.51 3.05
CA LEU A 79 -9.33 2.32 2.66
C LEU A 79 -8.90 3.67 2.07
N PRO A 80 -9.60 4.19 1.07
CA PRO A 80 -9.64 5.63 0.81
C PRO A 80 -10.21 6.37 2.03
N PHE A 81 -9.76 7.61 2.27
CA PHE A 81 -10.17 8.39 3.42
C PHE A 81 -11.70 8.58 3.54
N ASN A 82 -12.39 8.83 2.42
CA ASN A 82 -13.86 8.95 2.41
C ASN A 82 -14.57 7.67 2.87
N ILE A 83 -14.07 6.49 2.45
CA ILE A 83 -14.64 5.19 2.87
C ILE A 83 -14.39 4.94 4.36
N LEU A 84 -13.22 5.35 4.90
CA LEU A 84 -12.99 5.32 6.33
C LEU A 84 -14.03 6.16 7.07
N CYS A 85 -14.28 7.41 6.64
CA CYS A 85 -15.26 8.30 7.28
C CYS A 85 -16.67 7.70 7.34
N GLU A 86 -17.09 6.99 6.29
CA GLU A 86 -18.40 6.38 6.20
C GLU A 86 -18.54 5.12 7.08
N ASN A 87 -17.43 4.45 7.43
CA ASN A 87 -17.46 3.10 7.99
C ASN A 87 -16.68 2.94 9.31
N TYR A 88 -16.06 3.99 9.87
CA TYR A 88 -15.10 3.85 10.97
C TYR A 88 -15.62 3.05 12.18
N SER A 89 -16.92 3.16 12.50
CA SER A 89 -17.54 2.42 13.59
C SER A 89 -17.63 0.91 13.37
N ASN A 90 -17.46 0.45 12.13
CA ASN A 90 -17.60 -0.94 11.71
C ASN A 90 -16.25 -1.66 11.49
N LEU A 91 -15.13 -1.04 11.84
CA LEU A 91 -13.79 -1.52 11.52
C LEU A 91 -13.06 -2.19 12.70
N SER A 92 -13.68 -2.31 13.86
CA SER A 92 -13.07 -2.88 15.08
C SER A 92 -12.62 -4.36 14.95
N CYS A 93 -13.08 -5.06 13.92
CA CYS A 93 -12.67 -6.44 13.64
C CYS A 93 -11.33 -6.56 12.87
N PHE A 94 -10.76 -5.44 12.41
CA PHE A 94 -9.50 -5.41 11.67
C PHE A 94 -8.33 -5.08 12.60
N ASP A 95 -7.23 -5.82 12.44
CA ASP A 95 -5.99 -5.62 13.20
C ASP A 95 -5.15 -4.48 12.60
N ASN A 96 -5.20 -4.31 11.27
CA ASN A 96 -4.52 -3.23 10.56
C ASN A 96 -5.50 -2.51 9.61
N ILE A 97 -5.62 -1.21 9.81
CA ILE A 97 -6.45 -0.31 9.00
C ILE A 97 -5.52 0.71 8.34
N GLY A 98 -5.19 0.50 7.06
CA GLY A 98 -4.43 1.46 6.27
C GLY A 98 -5.34 2.47 5.59
N VAL A 99 -4.87 3.71 5.47
CA VAL A 99 -5.67 4.77 4.85
C VAL A 99 -4.86 5.55 3.82
N SER A 100 -5.42 5.71 2.62
CA SER A 100 -4.89 6.63 1.62
C SER A 100 -5.38 8.04 1.89
N VAL A 101 -4.44 9.00 2.02
CA VAL A 101 -4.73 10.41 2.32
C VAL A 101 -4.11 11.35 1.28
N HIS A 102 -4.70 12.56 1.19
CA HIS A 102 -4.31 13.60 0.25
C HIS A 102 -4.09 14.97 0.90
N SER A 103 -4.20 15.08 2.23
CA SER A 103 -3.90 16.29 3.00
C SER A 103 -3.45 15.93 4.42
N VAL A 104 -2.90 16.92 5.14
CA VAL A 104 -2.56 16.80 6.56
C VAL A 104 -3.83 16.58 7.39
N ASP A 105 -4.91 17.31 7.10
CA ASP A 105 -6.17 17.18 7.82
C ASP A 105 -6.77 15.77 7.69
N GLU A 106 -6.70 15.18 6.47
CA GLU A 106 -7.12 13.80 6.26
C GLU A 106 -6.26 12.83 7.08
N ALA A 107 -4.95 13.07 7.18
CA ALA A 107 -4.04 12.20 7.92
C ALA A 107 -4.34 12.21 9.43
N VAL A 108 -4.46 13.41 10.03
CA VAL A 108 -4.80 13.59 11.45
C VAL A 108 -6.16 12.96 11.77
N LYS A 109 -7.15 13.21 10.90
CA LYS A 109 -8.49 12.65 11.09
C LYS A 109 -8.50 11.13 10.91
N ALA A 110 -7.74 10.57 9.95
CA ALA A 110 -7.64 9.14 9.78
C ALA A 110 -7.03 8.46 11.03
N GLU A 111 -5.95 9.03 11.61
CA GLU A 111 -5.37 8.54 12.86
C GLU A 111 -6.40 8.55 13.99
N SER A 112 -7.11 9.66 14.19
CA SER A 112 -8.14 9.78 15.23
C SER A 112 -9.31 8.79 15.07
N MET A 113 -9.54 8.31 13.84
CA MET A 113 -10.56 7.31 13.49
C MET A 113 -10.04 5.87 13.52
N GLY A 114 -8.81 5.64 14.02
CA GLY A 114 -8.25 4.31 14.23
C GLY A 114 -7.43 3.76 13.06
N ALA A 115 -7.00 4.59 12.10
CA ALA A 115 -6.00 4.16 11.12
C ALA A 115 -4.72 3.72 11.83
N THR A 116 -4.12 2.62 11.38
CA THR A 116 -2.88 2.06 11.94
C THR A 116 -1.65 2.38 11.09
N TYR A 117 -1.84 2.81 9.84
CA TYR A 117 -0.82 3.37 8.96
C TYR A 117 -1.46 4.20 7.85
N ILE A 118 -0.67 5.07 7.26
CA ILE A 118 -1.10 5.97 6.18
C ILE A 118 -0.30 5.69 4.91
N ILE A 119 -0.97 5.77 3.76
CA ILE A 119 -0.33 5.94 2.45
C ILE A 119 -0.62 7.34 1.94
N ALA A 120 0.41 8.18 1.87
CA ALA A 120 0.34 9.56 1.40
C ALA A 120 0.79 9.66 -0.06
N GLY A 121 -0.01 10.26 -0.92
CA GLY A 121 0.36 10.36 -2.34
C GLY A 121 -0.48 11.29 -3.17
N HIS A 122 -0.03 11.43 -4.40
CA HIS A 122 1.19 10.89 -5.03
C HIS A 122 2.35 11.89 -4.90
N ILE A 123 3.54 11.37 -4.59
CA ILE A 123 4.68 12.23 -4.25
C ILE A 123 5.33 12.84 -5.51
N TYR A 124 5.58 12.01 -6.53
CA TYR A 124 6.13 12.42 -7.81
C TYR A 124 5.12 12.24 -8.94
N ASN A 125 5.35 12.91 -10.05
CA ASN A 125 4.57 12.68 -11.28
C ASN A 125 4.58 11.21 -11.66
N THR A 126 3.44 10.68 -12.05
CA THR A 126 3.26 9.26 -12.38
C THR A 126 2.19 9.05 -13.44
N ASP A 127 2.41 8.09 -14.32
CA ASP A 127 1.44 7.72 -15.36
C ASP A 127 0.08 7.26 -14.80
N CYS A 128 0.05 6.79 -13.55
CA CYS A 128 -1.19 6.38 -12.88
C CYS A 128 -2.08 7.57 -12.49
N LYS A 129 -1.55 8.79 -12.52
CA LYS A 129 -2.23 10.05 -12.22
C LYS A 129 -1.90 11.10 -13.28
N LYS A 130 -2.09 10.75 -14.57
CA LYS A 130 -1.80 11.67 -15.71
C LYS A 130 -2.49 13.02 -15.52
N GLY A 131 -1.72 14.09 -15.76
CA GLY A 131 -2.21 15.46 -15.67
C GLY A 131 -2.29 16.07 -14.27
N LEU A 132 -1.92 15.32 -13.23
CA LEU A 132 -1.79 15.84 -11.87
C LEU A 132 -0.31 15.91 -11.48
N GLU A 133 0.12 17.08 -11.00
CA GLU A 133 1.47 17.25 -10.46
C GLU A 133 1.65 16.46 -9.16
N GLY A 134 2.86 15.92 -8.96
CA GLY A 134 3.25 15.30 -7.70
C GLY A 134 3.23 16.32 -6.56
N ARG A 135 2.79 15.91 -5.39
CA ARG A 135 2.62 16.81 -4.23
C ARG A 135 3.95 17.19 -3.56
N GLY A 136 5.02 16.47 -3.88
CA GLY A 136 6.38 16.76 -3.43
C GLY A 136 6.68 16.36 -1.98
N PHE A 137 7.91 16.66 -1.58
CA PHE A 137 8.45 16.25 -0.27
C PHE A 137 7.85 17.01 0.90
N LEU A 138 7.64 18.32 0.77
CA LEU A 138 7.08 19.14 1.86
C LEU A 138 5.69 18.65 2.28
N TYR A 139 4.89 18.20 1.32
CA TYR A 139 3.60 17.56 1.59
C TYR A 139 3.76 16.29 2.43
N LEU A 140 4.68 15.41 2.05
CA LEU A 140 4.92 14.16 2.77
C LEU A 140 5.49 14.42 4.16
N GLU A 141 6.48 15.31 4.27
CA GLU A 141 7.09 15.72 5.54
C GLU A 141 6.06 16.30 6.52
N ASN A 142 5.16 17.17 6.05
CA ASN A 142 4.11 17.75 6.87
C ASN A 142 3.15 16.66 7.39
N ILE A 143 2.80 15.66 6.58
CA ILE A 143 2.00 14.53 7.03
C ILE A 143 2.78 13.72 8.09
N CYS A 144 4.04 13.38 7.84
CA CYS A 144 4.84 12.63 8.80
C CYS A 144 4.97 13.33 10.16
N LYS A 145 5.05 14.65 10.18
CA LYS A 145 5.11 15.46 11.41
C LYS A 145 3.77 15.58 12.13
N SER A 146 2.64 15.33 11.44
CA SER A 146 1.30 15.58 11.97
C SER A 146 0.66 14.37 12.63
N VAL A 147 1.20 13.16 12.45
CA VAL A 147 0.66 11.91 12.97
C VAL A 147 1.75 11.07 13.65
N ASN A 148 1.34 10.16 14.56
CA ASN A 148 2.24 9.25 15.26
C ASN A 148 2.27 7.85 14.65
N ILE A 149 1.36 7.54 13.75
CA ILE A 149 1.29 6.25 13.04
C ILE A 149 2.21 6.25 11.81
N PRO A 150 2.71 5.08 11.37
CA PRO A 150 3.58 4.97 10.21
C PRO A 150 2.99 5.60 8.95
N VAL A 151 3.79 6.39 8.24
CA VAL A 151 3.44 7.00 6.95
C VAL A 151 4.30 6.39 5.85
N CYS A 152 3.68 5.97 4.75
CA CYS A 152 4.36 5.53 3.53
C CYS A 152 4.05 6.49 2.38
N GLY A 153 5.08 6.89 1.64
CA GLY A 153 4.88 7.63 0.38
C GLY A 153 4.47 6.70 -0.77
N ILE A 154 3.63 7.18 -1.69
CA ILE A 154 3.28 6.47 -2.93
C ILE A 154 3.32 7.42 -4.13
N GLY A 155 3.59 6.87 -5.31
CA GLY A 155 3.47 7.55 -6.61
C GLY A 155 4.80 8.06 -7.16
N GLY A 156 5.22 7.48 -8.29
CA GLY A 156 6.43 7.84 -9.01
C GLY A 156 7.74 7.57 -8.27
N ILE A 157 7.72 6.74 -7.23
CA ILE A 157 8.90 6.41 -6.43
C ILE A 157 9.71 5.36 -7.17
N THR A 158 10.92 5.72 -7.58
CA THR A 158 11.93 4.82 -8.16
C THR A 158 13.00 4.50 -7.12
N LYS A 159 13.91 3.59 -7.45
CA LYS A 159 15.05 3.21 -6.59
C LYS A 159 15.85 4.44 -6.10
N GLU A 160 16.13 5.37 -7.00
CA GLU A 160 16.93 6.57 -6.75
C GLU A 160 16.23 7.56 -5.82
N ARG A 161 14.90 7.47 -5.72
CA ARG A 161 14.03 8.39 -4.95
C ARG A 161 13.68 7.88 -3.55
N ILE A 162 14.03 6.64 -3.22
CA ILE A 162 13.65 6.03 -1.95
C ILE A 162 14.27 6.79 -0.78
N SER A 163 15.57 7.10 -0.85
CA SER A 163 16.28 7.81 0.24
C SER A 163 15.66 9.18 0.51
N ASP A 164 15.28 9.91 -0.55
CA ASP A 164 14.64 11.22 -0.42
C ASP A 164 13.23 11.09 0.24
N VAL A 165 12.49 10.03 -0.09
CA VAL A 165 11.20 9.76 0.57
C VAL A 165 11.38 9.45 2.06
N ILE A 166 12.39 8.65 2.42
CA ILE A 166 12.66 8.31 3.82
C ILE A 166 13.16 9.53 4.61
N SER A 167 13.93 10.44 4.00
CA SER A 167 14.42 11.66 4.66
C SER A 167 13.31 12.63 5.11
N THR A 168 12.09 12.49 4.58
CA THR A 168 10.91 13.27 5.04
C THR A 168 10.34 12.78 6.38
N GLY A 169 10.88 11.72 6.96
CA GLY A 169 10.32 11.05 8.14
C GLY A 169 9.33 9.93 7.79
N ALA A 170 9.17 9.61 6.51
CA ALA A 170 8.32 8.49 6.11
C ALA A 170 8.92 7.15 6.58
N GLU A 171 8.07 6.28 7.15
CA GLU A 171 8.46 4.94 7.61
C GLU A 171 8.77 3.99 6.44
N GLY A 172 8.26 4.29 5.24
CA GLY A 172 8.47 3.45 4.07
C GLY A 172 7.81 3.96 2.80
N ILE A 173 7.62 3.03 1.88
CA ILE A 173 7.09 3.29 0.53
C ILE A 173 6.00 2.30 0.17
N ALA A 174 5.03 2.76 -0.64
CA ALA A 174 4.07 1.90 -1.32
C ALA A 174 4.35 1.91 -2.83
N ILE A 175 4.44 0.73 -3.42
CA ILE A 175 4.81 0.53 -4.83
C ILE A 175 3.74 -0.30 -5.53
N MET A 176 3.33 0.15 -6.71
CA MET A 176 2.39 -0.54 -7.58
C MET A 176 3.05 -0.99 -8.88
N SER A 177 3.22 -0.09 -9.83
CA SER A 177 3.63 -0.43 -11.20
C SER A 177 4.99 -1.14 -11.29
N GLN A 178 5.96 -0.75 -10.48
CA GLN A 178 7.28 -1.37 -10.53
C GLN A 178 7.26 -2.83 -10.09
N PHE A 179 6.50 -3.17 -9.04
CA PHE A 179 6.39 -4.57 -8.61
C PHE A 179 5.51 -5.41 -9.53
N MET A 180 4.55 -4.77 -10.21
CA MET A 180 3.69 -5.47 -11.18
C MET A 180 4.37 -5.70 -12.54
N LYS A 181 5.39 -4.88 -12.91
CA LYS A 181 6.00 -4.89 -14.25
C LYS A 181 7.44 -5.37 -14.30
N CYS A 182 8.19 -5.32 -13.20
CA CYS A 182 9.61 -5.72 -13.21
C CYS A 182 9.78 -7.21 -13.49
N GLU A 183 10.92 -7.59 -14.03
CA GLU A 183 11.26 -8.97 -14.34
C GLU A 183 11.30 -9.82 -13.06
N ASN A 184 11.98 -9.37 -12.03
CA ASN A 184 12.11 -10.08 -10.74
C ASN A 184 11.66 -9.20 -9.55
N PRO A 185 10.40 -9.33 -9.08
CA PRO A 185 9.92 -8.56 -7.94
C PRO A 185 10.58 -8.93 -6.61
N LEU A 186 11.03 -10.18 -6.42
CA LEU A 186 11.76 -10.59 -5.22
C LEU A 186 13.03 -9.77 -5.05
N ASP A 187 13.90 -9.74 -6.06
CA ASP A 187 15.16 -9.00 -6.02
C ASP A 187 14.91 -7.50 -5.85
N ARG A 188 13.89 -6.96 -6.52
CA ARG A 188 13.49 -5.57 -6.42
C ARG A 188 13.04 -5.18 -5.01
N ILE A 189 12.26 -6.03 -4.36
CA ILE A 189 11.81 -5.81 -2.97
C ILE A 189 13.01 -5.86 -2.03
N MET A 190 13.91 -6.82 -2.18
CA MET A 190 15.12 -6.95 -1.36
C MET A 190 16.04 -5.74 -1.52
N GLU A 191 16.24 -5.27 -2.74
CA GLU A 191 16.98 -4.05 -3.03
C GLU A 191 16.38 -2.83 -2.32
N TYR A 192 15.05 -2.66 -2.40
CA TYR A 192 14.36 -1.53 -1.78
C TYR A 192 14.41 -1.59 -0.24
N LYS A 193 14.27 -2.78 0.35
CA LYS A 193 14.49 -2.98 1.79
C LYS A 193 15.88 -2.52 2.23
N ASN A 194 16.90 -2.89 1.47
CA ASN A 194 18.29 -2.50 1.78
C ASN A 194 18.50 -0.98 1.72
N ILE A 195 17.91 -0.29 0.75
CA ILE A 195 17.99 1.18 0.64
C ILE A 195 17.27 1.82 1.83
N ILE A 196 16.04 1.41 2.14
CA ILE A 196 15.29 1.95 3.28
C ILE A 196 16.05 1.78 4.58
N ASN A 197 16.61 0.59 4.83
CA ASN A 197 17.36 0.33 6.06
C ASN A 197 18.62 1.23 6.17
N LYS A 198 19.35 1.42 5.08
CA LYS A 198 20.52 2.32 5.05
C LYS A 198 20.12 3.78 5.29
N SER A 199 18.99 4.23 4.71
CA SER A 199 18.53 5.62 4.84
C SER A 199 18.02 5.96 6.26
N LYS A 200 17.68 4.97 7.10
CA LYS A 200 17.27 5.18 8.49
C LYS A 200 18.41 5.25 9.49
N ILE A 201 19.63 4.92 9.09
CA ILE A 201 20.82 4.88 9.96
C ILE A 201 21.55 6.23 9.94
N ILE A 202 21.24 7.06 8.98
CA ILE A 202 21.81 8.40 8.80
C ILE A 202 20.96 9.44 9.51
#